data_618584911e5dfcedc382a2e4aa47ce8e
#
_entry.id   618584911e5dfcedc382a2e4aa47ce8e
#
_cell.length_a   1.000
_cell.length_b   1.000
_cell.length_c   1.000
_cell.angle_alpha   90.00
_cell.angle_beta   90.00
_cell.angle_gamma   90.00
#
_symmetry.space_group_name_H-M   'P 1'
#
loop_
_entity.id
_entity.type
_entity.pdbx_description
1 polymer ?
#
loop_
_entity_poly.entity_id
_entity_poly.type
_entity_poly.pdbx_seq_one_letter_code
_entity_poly.pdbx_strand_id
1 'polypeptide(L)'
;MTHLRPHTPIVLALLAPLVLAACNKAATPAPDAPGERVATVNGKALPKSEFDLYVTNMSRQSGRDVTAEQKADMLDQYIKMQLAAEEAEKAGVEKEQKVRDQLALARVQVLVDAGLQKYLEANPVQDSELRPEYDAQVAALPREYRARHILVDDQAAAVAITKELKGGADFAKLAAKRSKDSSSKSGGDLGWFTLDTMVKPFADAVKSMQPGQLTEQPVQSQYGWHVIKLEESRATNAPPFDEVKDRVKMFVQRKKLTAHLNELYKAAKIEKTAAATAPAAPAAPPVAPAAAEKTADKAE
;
A
#
# COMPACT_ATOMS: atom_id res chain seq x y z
N MET A 1 43.57 24.53 76.67
CA MET A 1 43.30 25.82 76.04
C MET A 1 41.96 25.70 75.38
N THR A 2 41.02 26.37 75.96
CA THR A 2 39.59 26.46 75.71
C THR A 2 39.25 27.30 74.48
N HIS A 3 38.40 26.82 73.61
CA HIS A 3 37.68 27.70 72.71
C HIS A 3 36.19 27.33 72.63
N LEU A 4 35.37 28.27 73.08
CA LEU A 4 33.90 28.32 73.09
C LEU A 4 33.31 28.20 71.71
N ARG A 5 32.19 27.46 71.65
CA ARG A 5 31.22 27.55 70.52
C ARG A 5 30.12 28.58 70.89
N PRO A 6 29.68 29.43 69.93
CA PRO A 6 28.46 30.17 70.12
C PRO A 6 27.24 29.38 69.55
N HIS A 7 26.16 29.40 70.39
CA HIS A 7 24.83 28.89 70.07
C HIS A 7 24.08 29.87 69.18
N THR A 8 23.52 29.41 68.03
CA THR A 8 22.54 30.15 67.25
C THR A 8 21.15 29.56 67.49
N PRO A 9 20.09 30.37 67.66
CA PRO A 9 18.75 29.85 67.97
C PRO A 9 18.02 29.42 66.71
N ILE A 10 17.35 28.30 66.83
CA ILE A 10 16.45 27.72 65.83
C ILE A 10 15.17 28.54 65.82
N VAL A 11 14.89 29.23 64.70
CA VAL A 11 13.59 29.85 64.41
C VAL A 11 12.69 28.80 63.77
N LEU A 12 11.69 28.35 64.47
CA LEU A 12 10.65 27.41 64.02
C LEU A 12 9.64 28.19 63.16
N ALA A 13 9.77 28.14 61.82
CA ALA A 13 8.79 28.72 60.89
C ALA A 13 7.68 27.68 60.64
N LEU A 14 6.49 27.94 61.11
CA LEU A 14 5.24 27.22 60.81
C LEU A 14 4.88 27.46 59.35
N LEU A 15 5.08 26.47 58.50
CA LEU A 15 4.57 26.45 57.11
C LEU A 15 3.16 25.82 57.13
N ALA A 16 2.14 26.61 56.95
CA ALA A 16 0.78 26.17 56.64
C ALA A 16 0.73 25.53 55.22
N PRO A 17 0.01 24.42 55.02
CA PRO A 17 -0.14 23.89 53.67
C PRO A 17 -1.15 24.69 52.89
N LEU A 18 -0.69 25.42 51.87
CA LEU A 18 -1.53 26.04 50.86
C LEU A 18 -2.05 24.92 49.93
N VAL A 19 -3.33 24.52 50.12
CA VAL A 19 -4.03 23.65 49.18
C VAL A 19 -4.30 24.43 47.92
N LEU A 20 -3.45 24.27 46.90
CA LEU A 20 -3.71 24.71 45.54
C LEU A 20 -4.72 23.74 44.91
N ALA A 21 -5.99 24.13 44.92
CA ALA A 21 -6.98 23.53 44.06
C ALA A 21 -6.59 23.80 42.60
N ALA A 22 -5.92 22.85 41.97
CA ALA A 22 -5.69 22.88 40.52
C ALA A 22 -7.02 22.65 39.81
N CYS A 23 -7.71 23.74 39.47
CA CYS A 23 -8.73 23.73 38.44
C CYS A 23 -8.05 23.30 37.13
N ASN A 24 -8.30 22.08 36.71
CA ASN A 24 -7.93 21.59 35.42
C ASN A 24 -8.79 22.30 34.35
N LYS A 25 -8.42 23.55 34.06
CA LYS A 25 -8.95 24.30 32.94
C LYS A 25 -8.35 23.62 31.72
N ALA A 26 -9.20 22.92 30.95
CA ALA A 26 -8.82 22.47 29.61
C ALA A 26 -8.09 23.62 28.92
N ALA A 27 -6.85 23.37 28.53
CA ALA A 27 -6.02 24.37 27.85
C ALA A 27 -6.75 24.75 26.56
N THR A 28 -7.32 25.95 26.58
CA THR A 28 -7.70 26.66 25.35
C THR A 28 -6.45 26.72 24.51
N PRO A 29 -6.46 26.29 23.22
CA PRO A 29 -5.32 26.49 22.37
C PRO A 29 -4.92 27.94 22.40
N ALA A 30 -3.63 28.22 22.58
CA ALA A 30 -3.07 29.57 22.58
C ALA A 30 -3.56 30.28 21.30
N PRO A 31 -3.96 31.57 21.37
CA PRO A 31 -4.28 32.31 20.17
C PRO A 31 -3.04 32.27 19.26
N ASP A 32 -3.24 31.80 18.02
CA ASP A 32 -2.21 31.80 17.00
C ASP A 32 -1.52 33.15 16.97
N ALA A 33 -0.19 33.16 16.94
CA ALA A 33 0.57 34.36 16.64
C ALA A 33 -0.05 35.02 15.40
N PRO A 34 -0.02 36.37 15.26
CA PRO A 34 -0.72 37.06 14.17
C PRO A 34 -0.14 36.64 12.83
N GLY A 35 -0.55 35.48 12.33
CA GLY A 35 -0.35 35.00 10.99
C GLY A 35 -1.23 35.79 10.02
N GLU A 36 -0.81 35.87 8.76
CA GLU A 36 -1.63 36.45 7.71
C GLU A 36 -3.02 35.76 7.69
N ARG A 37 -4.06 36.56 7.77
CA ARG A 37 -5.46 36.10 7.64
C ARG A 37 -6.00 36.44 6.26
N VAL A 38 -6.82 35.59 5.69
CA VAL A 38 -7.49 35.86 4.41
C VAL A 38 -8.85 36.50 4.59
N ALA A 39 -9.49 36.27 5.74
CA ALA A 39 -10.78 36.86 6.08
C ALA A 39 -11.00 36.84 7.59
N THR A 40 -12.04 37.55 8.04
CA THR A 40 -12.61 37.47 9.41
C THR A 40 -14.10 37.22 9.25
N VAL A 41 -14.60 36.12 9.83
CA VAL A 41 -16.00 35.69 9.74
C VAL A 41 -16.55 35.55 11.17
N ASN A 42 -17.64 36.24 11.50
CA ASN A 42 -18.23 36.25 12.85
C ASN A 42 -17.20 36.54 13.96
N GLY A 43 -16.19 37.38 13.69
CA GLY A 43 -15.12 37.71 14.63
C GLY A 43 -14.00 36.68 14.72
N LYS A 44 -14.11 35.54 14.07
CA LYS A 44 -13.07 34.47 13.95
C LYS A 44 -12.18 34.74 12.73
N ALA A 45 -10.87 34.85 12.94
CA ALA A 45 -9.94 34.98 11.84
C ALA A 45 -9.81 33.64 11.09
N LEU A 46 -9.79 33.70 9.74
CA LEU A 46 -9.47 32.58 8.90
C LEU A 46 -8.00 32.68 8.47
N PRO A 47 -7.14 31.73 8.95
CA PRO A 47 -5.71 31.78 8.66
C PRO A 47 -5.43 31.58 7.18
N LYS A 48 -4.46 32.32 6.65
CA LYS A 48 -3.99 32.14 5.26
C LYS A 48 -3.45 30.73 5.02
N SER A 49 -2.77 30.14 5.98
CA SER A 49 -2.22 28.80 5.89
C SER A 49 -3.28 27.71 5.65
N GLU A 50 -4.43 27.81 6.30
CA GLU A 50 -5.55 26.88 6.09
C GLU A 50 -6.18 27.07 4.72
N PHE A 51 -6.36 28.33 4.29
CA PHE A 51 -6.85 28.61 2.95
C PHE A 51 -5.88 28.16 1.86
N ASP A 52 -4.57 28.38 2.01
CA ASP A 52 -3.56 27.92 1.06
C ASP A 52 -3.56 26.38 0.97
N LEU A 53 -3.75 25.68 2.08
CA LEU A 53 -3.92 24.21 2.08
C LEU A 53 -5.19 23.80 1.33
N TYR A 54 -6.31 24.49 1.54
CA TYR A 54 -7.55 24.25 0.80
C TYR A 54 -7.34 24.41 -0.72
N VAL A 55 -6.73 25.54 -1.15
CA VAL A 55 -6.40 25.80 -2.54
C VAL A 55 -5.48 24.71 -3.12
N THR A 56 -4.45 24.32 -2.38
CA THR A 56 -3.51 23.27 -2.79
C THR A 56 -4.21 21.94 -3.01
N ASN A 57 -5.12 21.56 -2.11
CA ASN A 57 -5.86 20.31 -2.24
C ASN A 57 -6.80 20.32 -3.46
N MET A 58 -7.47 21.45 -3.73
CA MET A 58 -8.33 21.61 -4.89
C MET A 58 -7.53 21.60 -6.20
N SER A 59 -6.37 22.26 -6.24
CA SER A 59 -5.46 22.23 -7.39
C SER A 59 -4.99 20.80 -7.70
N ARG A 60 -4.57 20.05 -6.69
CA ARG A 60 -4.16 18.64 -6.84
C ARG A 60 -5.29 17.75 -7.38
N GLN A 61 -6.50 17.96 -6.90
CA GLN A 61 -7.65 17.17 -7.32
C GLN A 61 -8.07 17.49 -8.78
N SER A 62 -7.96 18.74 -9.19
CA SER A 62 -8.30 19.19 -10.54
C SER A 62 -7.15 18.96 -11.57
N GLY A 63 -5.93 18.78 -11.10
CA GLY A 63 -4.71 18.68 -11.94
C GLY A 63 -4.36 19.99 -12.67
N ARG A 64 -4.84 21.14 -12.18
CA ARG A 64 -4.65 22.46 -12.80
C ARG A 64 -4.17 23.48 -11.79
N ASP A 65 -3.32 24.40 -12.25
CA ASP A 65 -2.94 25.57 -11.46
C ASP A 65 -4.14 26.52 -11.31
N VAL A 66 -4.24 27.15 -10.15
CA VAL A 66 -5.33 28.04 -9.77
C VAL A 66 -4.93 29.48 -10.06
N THR A 67 -5.72 30.19 -10.88
CA THR A 67 -5.52 31.63 -11.18
C THR A 67 -5.92 32.52 -10.00
N ALA A 68 -5.53 33.80 -10.04
CA ALA A 68 -5.87 34.76 -8.98
C ALA A 68 -7.41 34.98 -8.87
N GLU A 69 -8.11 34.99 -10.00
CA GLU A 69 -9.58 35.11 -10.02
C GLU A 69 -10.24 33.89 -9.38
N GLN A 70 -9.78 32.69 -9.75
CA GLN A 70 -10.26 31.44 -9.16
C GLN A 70 -9.98 31.39 -7.64
N LYS A 71 -8.88 31.97 -7.16
CA LYS A 71 -8.60 32.05 -5.73
C LYS A 71 -9.63 32.90 -4.98
N ALA A 72 -10.15 33.98 -5.60
CA ALA A 72 -11.20 34.80 -4.98
C ALA A 72 -12.50 34.00 -4.84
N ASP A 73 -12.92 33.30 -5.90
CA ASP A 73 -14.11 32.42 -5.86
C ASP A 73 -13.94 31.28 -4.83
N MET A 74 -12.72 30.72 -4.76
CA MET A 74 -12.39 29.67 -3.78
C MET A 74 -12.42 30.19 -2.34
N LEU A 75 -12.05 31.47 -2.11
CA LEU A 75 -12.16 32.07 -0.78
C LEU A 75 -13.64 32.18 -0.36
N ASP A 76 -14.52 32.59 -1.24
CA ASP A 76 -15.96 32.62 -0.97
C ASP A 76 -16.52 31.24 -0.65
N GLN A 77 -16.10 30.21 -1.39
CA GLN A 77 -16.49 28.83 -1.10
C GLN A 77 -15.93 28.35 0.23
N TYR A 78 -14.69 28.67 0.54
CA TYR A 78 -14.06 28.34 1.82
C TYR A 78 -14.79 28.98 3.00
N ILE A 79 -15.17 30.29 2.86
CA ILE A 79 -15.97 30.99 3.87
C ILE A 79 -17.32 30.30 4.09
N LYS A 80 -18.04 29.95 2.99
CA LYS A 80 -19.33 29.23 3.08
C LYS A 80 -19.17 27.88 3.80
N MET A 81 -18.09 27.16 3.51
CA MET A 81 -17.78 25.89 4.18
C MET A 81 -17.51 26.09 5.67
N GLN A 82 -16.77 27.11 6.05
CA GLN A 82 -16.52 27.46 7.47
C GLN A 82 -17.79 27.84 8.19
N LEU A 83 -18.69 28.61 7.58
CA LEU A 83 -19.99 28.95 8.14
C LEU A 83 -20.89 27.73 8.37
N ALA A 84 -20.92 26.80 7.42
CA ALA A 84 -21.66 25.55 7.56
C ALA A 84 -21.07 24.64 8.65
N ALA A 85 -19.75 24.61 8.81
CA ALA A 85 -19.09 23.90 9.91
C ALA A 85 -19.43 24.53 11.26
N GLU A 86 -19.39 25.85 11.37
CA GLU A 86 -19.78 26.59 12.59
C GLU A 86 -21.24 26.31 12.99
N GLU A 87 -22.15 26.24 12.01
CA GLU A 87 -23.56 25.89 12.26
C GLU A 87 -23.69 24.45 12.79
N ALA A 88 -22.97 23.50 12.19
CA ALA A 88 -22.95 22.11 12.64
C ALA A 88 -22.36 21.96 14.06
N GLU A 89 -21.30 22.70 14.38
CA GLU A 89 -20.73 22.77 15.75
C GLU A 89 -21.76 23.32 16.76
N LYS A 90 -22.46 24.40 16.41
CA LYS A 90 -23.53 24.96 17.26
C LYS A 90 -24.70 24.00 17.48
N ALA A 91 -25.00 23.19 16.45
CA ALA A 91 -26.02 22.14 16.56
C ALA A 91 -25.50 20.88 17.32
N GLY A 92 -24.22 20.86 17.69
CA GLY A 92 -23.62 19.77 18.46
C GLY A 92 -23.35 18.50 17.65
N VAL A 93 -23.30 18.56 16.31
CA VAL A 93 -23.04 17.44 15.39
C VAL A 93 -21.71 16.77 15.71
N GLU A 94 -20.70 17.51 16.14
CA GLU A 94 -19.41 16.99 16.59
C GLU A 94 -19.49 16.01 17.78
N LYS A 95 -20.61 16.07 18.57
CA LYS A 95 -20.82 15.18 19.71
C LYS A 95 -21.44 13.83 19.32
N GLU A 96 -21.90 13.70 18.10
CA GLU A 96 -22.39 12.41 17.59
C GLU A 96 -21.25 11.40 17.51
N GLN A 97 -21.50 10.16 17.94
CA GLN A 97 -20.48 9.10 17.96
C GLN A 97 -19.81 8.92 16.59
N LYS A 98 -20.61 8.84 15.53
CA LYS A 98 -20.13 8.68 14.16
C LYS A 98 -19.17 9.81 13.73
N VAL A 99 -19.50 11.05 14.07
CA VAL A 99 -18.69 12.23 13.71
C VAL A 99 -17.38 12.23 14.51
N ARG A 100 -17.45 11.94 15.82
CA ARG A 100 -16.23 11.78 16.64
C ARG A 100 -15.29 10.72 16.08
N ASP A 101 -15.82 9.56 15.67
CA ASP A 101 -15.02 8.47 15.11
C ASP A 101 -14.37 8.89 13.77
N GLN A 102 -15.11 9.61 12.92
CA GLN A 102 -14.57 10.15 11.66
C GLN A 102 -13.46 11.17 11.90
N LEU A 103 -13.67 12.11 12.83
CA LEU A 103 -12.65 13.11 13.18
C LEU A 103 -11.40 12.45 13.79
N ALA A 104 -11.59 11.46 14.66
CA ALA A 104 -10.47 10.70 15.23
C ALA A 104 -9.67 9.98 14.15
N LEU A 105 -10.33 9.32 13.20
CA LEU A 105 -9.66 8.65 12.08
C LEU A 105 -8.94 9.63 11.16
N ALA A 106 -9.58 10.75 10.82
CA ALA A 106 -8.96 11.81 10.01
C ALA A 106 -7.69 12.37 10.68
N ARG A 107 -7.75 12.62 11.99
CA ARG A 107 -6.58 13.03 12.77
C ARG A 107 -5.44 12.00 12.71
N VAL A 108 -5.76 10.71 12.87
CA VAL A 108 -4.76 9.64 12.76
C VAL A 108 -4.12 9.66 11.39
N GLN A 109 -4.90 9.76 10.31
CA GLN A 109 -4.38 9.80 8.95
C GLN A 109 -3.40 10.97 8.74
N VAL A 110 -3.78 12.19 9.13
CA VAL A 110 -2.92 13.38 8.99
C VAL A 110 -1.61 13.21 9.77
N LEU A 111 -1.68 12.68 10.99
CA LEU A 111 -0.48 12.47 11.83
C LEU A 111 0.43 11.38 11.26
N VAL A 112 -0.15 10.31 10.71
CA VAL A 112 0.62 9.22 10.07
C VAL A 112 1.34 9.76 8.85
N ASP A 113 0.65 10.45 7.95
CA ASP A 113 1.25 10.99 6.72
C ASP A 113 2.39 11.97 7.04
N ALA A 114 2.14 12.94 7.93
CA ALA A 114 3.16 13.89 8.35
C ALA A 114 4.34 13.22 9.10
N GLY A 115 4.05 12.25 9.96
CA GLY A 115 5.06 11.51 10.71
C GLY A 115 5.96 10.67 9.81
N LEU A 116 5.38 9.96 8.83
CA LEU A 116 6.13 9.16 7.87
C LEU A 116 6.97 10.02 6.94
N GLN A 117 6.45 11.17 6.50
CA GLN A 117 7.23 12.14 5.72
C GLN A 117 8.43 12.63 6.53
N LYS A 118 8.23 13.07 7.77
CA LYS A 118 9.30 13.51 8.66
C LYS A 118 10.34 12.41 8.94
N TYR A 119 9.88 11.16 9.05
CA TYR A 119 10.80 10.02 9.18
C TYR A 119 11.69 9.87 7.94
N LEU A 120 11.14 10.00 6.72
CA LEU A 120 11.93 9.93 5.48
C LEU A 120 12.89 11.12 5.32
N GLU A 121 12.50 12.30 5.77
CA GLU A 121 13.40 13.48 5.78
C GLU A 121 14.59 13.26 6.71
N ALA A 122 14.37 12.64 7.87
CA ALA A 122 15.42 12.30 8.81
C ALA A 122 16.25 11.07 8.39
N ASN A 123 15.67 10.19 7.57
CA ASN A 123 16.26 8.94 7.11
C ASN A 123 16.20 8.83 5.57
N PRO A 124 16.81 9.76 4.84
CA PRO A 124 16.74 9.78 3.39
C PRO A 124 17.32 8.49 2.79
N VAL A 125 16.78 8.09 1.63
CA VAL A 125 17.38 7.00 0.87
C VAL A 125 18.72 7.43 0.31
N GLN A 126 19.76 6.66 0.63
CA GLN A 126 21.12 6.90 0.15
C GLN A 126 21.33 6.21 -1.21
N ASP A 127 22.12 6.80 -2.09
CA ASP A 127 22.43 6.17 -3.40
C ASP A 127 23.13 4.80 -3.23
N SER A 128 23.86 4.62 -2.13
CA SER A 128 24.48 3.34 -1.77
C SER A 128 23.49 2.20 -1.48
N GLU A 129 22.22 2.50 -1.18
CA GLU A 129 21.16 1.52 -0.92
C GLU A 129 20.47 1.05 -2.21
N LEU A 130 20.59 1.84 -3.30
CA LEU A 130 19.82 1.59 -4.51
C LEU A 130 20.38 0.43 -5.32
N ARG A 131 21.71 0.40 -5.51
CA ARG A 131 22.34 -0.65 -6.32
C ARG A 131 22.18 -2.05 -5.74
N PRO A 132 22.44 -2.28 -4.44
CA PRO A 132 22.18 -3.58 -3.82
C PRO A 132 20.71 -4.03 -3.91
N GLU A 133 19.77 -3.11 -3.78
CA GLU A 133 18.35 -3.45 -3.91
C GLU A 133 17.97 -3.83 -5.34
N TYR A 134 18.46 -3.09 -6.34
CA TYR A 134 18.30 -3.45 -7.74
C TYR A 134 18.88 -4.83 -8.04
N ASP A 135 20.13 -5.09 -7.63
CA ASP A 135 20.80 -6.36 -7.86
C ASP A 135 20.06 -7.53 -7.19
N ALA A 136 19.49 -7.31 -5.99
CA ALA A 136 18.64 -8.28 -5.31
C ALA A 136 17.34 -8.58 -6.07
N GLN A 137 16.68 -7.53 -6.62
CA GLN A 137 15.48 -7.70 -7.43
C GLN A 137 15.78 -8.42 -8.74
N VAL A 138 16.88 -8.08 -9.41
CA VAL A 138 17.32 -8.78 -10.64
C VAL A 138 17.63 -10.24 -10.37
N ALA A 139 18.33 -10.54 -9.26
CA ALA A 139 18.63 -11.92 -8.87
C ALA A 139 17.37 -12.75 -8.55
N ALA A 140 16.30 -12.09 -8.11
CA ALA A 140 15.01 -12.73 -7.81
C ALA A 140 14.11 -12.91 -9.05
N LEU A 141 14.47 -12.35 -10.20
CA LEU A 141 13.70 -12.55 -11.42
C LEU A 141 13.70 -14.04 -11.83
N PRO A 142 12.58 -14.56 -12.32
CA PRO A 142 12.49 -15.91 -12.78
C PRO A 142 13.41 -16.10 -14.00
N ARG A 143 14.02 -17.30 -14.12
CA ARG A 143 14.74 -17.64 -15.35
C ARG A 143 13.77 -17.86 -16.49
N GLU A 144 14.16 -17.49 -17.69
CA GLU A 144 13.47 -17.84 -18.93
C GLU A 144 14.06 -19.11 -19.53
N TYR A 145 13.17 -19.91 -20.09
CA TYR A 145 13.48 -21.18 -20.72
C TYR A 145 12.95 -21.19 -22.15
N ARG A 146 13.65 -21.84 -23.03
CA ARG A 146 13.19 -22.14 -24.38
C ARG A 146 13.24 -23.64 -24.58
N ALA A 147 12.09 -24.23 -24.88
CA ALA A 147 11.98 -25.66 -25.06
C ALA A 147 11.12 -26.03 -26.26
N ARG A 148 11.33 -27.23 -26.75
CA ARG A 148 10.41 -27.91 -27.67
C ARG A 148 9.71 -29.03 -26.93
N HIS A 149 8.45 -29.30 -27.29
CA HIS A 149 7.75 -30.45 -26.77
C HIS A 149 6.90 -31.16 -27.82
N ILE A 150 6.63 -32.44 -27.53
CA ILE A 150 5.67 -33.26 -28.26
C ILE A 150 4.63 -33.73 -27.23
N LEU A 151 3.35 -33.44 -27.46
CA LEU A 151 2.25 -33.85 -26.62
C LEU A 151 1.43 -34.95 -27.29
N VAL A 152 1.25 -36.07 -26.62
CA VAL A 152 0.43 -37.19 -27.06
C VAL A 152 -0.52 -37.69 -25.96
N ASP A 153 -1.52 -38.49 -26.33
CA ASP A 153 -2.53 -38.97 -25.38
C ASP A 153 -2.03 -40.05 -24.44
N ASP A 154 -1.20 -40.97 -24.97
CA ASP A 154 -0.79 -42.16 -24.22
C ASP A 154 0.70 -42.23 -23.97
N GLN A 155 1.06 -42.92 -22.89
CA GLN A 155 2.44 -43.10 -22.47
C GLN A 155 3.29 -43.91 -23.47
N ALA A 156 2.70 -44.93 -24.09
CA ALA A 156 3.43 -45.79 -24.97
C ALA A 156 3.89 -45.05 -26.23
N ALA A 157 3.03 -44.18 -26.79
CA ALA A 157 3.41 -43.29 -27.90
C ALA A 157 4.53 -42.32 -27.50
N ALA A 158 4.44 -41.71 -26.28
CA ALA A 158 5.47 -40.80 -25.80
C ALA A 158 6.82 -41.51 -25.59
N VAL A 159 6.81 -42.73 -25.03
CA VAL A 159 8.02 -43.58 -24.88
C VAL A 159 8.64 -43.92 -26.25
N ALA A 160 7.81 -44.30 -27.24
CA ALA A 160 8.28 -44.57 -28.58
C ALA A 160 8.95 -43.34 -29.21
N ILE A 161 8.33 -42.17 -29.09
CA ILE A 161 8.90 -40.90 -29.58
C ILE A 161 10.23 -40.59 -28.88
N THR A 162 10.30 -40.75 -27.55
CA THR A 162 11.54 -40.54 -26.80
C THR A 162 12.67 -41.46 -27.31
N LYS A 163 12.35 -42.72 -27.60
CA LYS A 163 13.31 -43.68 -28.17
C LYS A 163 13.80 -43.28 -29.56
N GLU A 164 12.90 -42.84 -30.45
CA GLU A 164 13.23 -42.34 -31.78
C GLU A 164 14.15 -41.10 -31.70
N LEU A 165 13.84 -40.17 -30.82
CA LEU A 165 14.65 -38.96 -30.60
C LEU A 165 16.04 -39.28 -30.06
N LYS A 166 16.17 -40.23 -29.12
CA LYS A 166 17.45 -40.72 -28.62
C LYS A 166 18.25 -41.43 -29.72
N GLY A 167 17.57 -41.98 -30.72
CA GLY A 167 18.17 -42.56 -31.92
C GLY A 167 18.55 -41.55 -33.00
N GLY A 168 18.42 -40.26 -32.75
CA GLY A 168 18.80 -39.19 -33.67
C GLY A 168 17.70 -38.71 -34.61
N ALA A 169 16.44 -39.10 -34.41
CA ALA A 169 15.33 -38.60 -35.20
C ALA A 169 15.16 -37.06 -35.03
N ASP A 170 14.70 -36.41 -36.10
CA ASP A 170 14.46 -34.98 -36.10
C ASP A 170 13.22 -34.61 -35.23
N PHE A 171 13.47 -33.81 -34.21
CA PHE A 171 12.42 -33.41 -33.26
C PHE A 171 11.26 -32.66 -33.93
N ALA A 172 11.57 -31.73 -34.84
CA ALA A 172 10.56 -30.92 -35.51
C ALA A 172 9.65 -31.74 -36.41
N LYS A 173 10.23 -32.71 -37.12
CA LYS A 173 9.47 -33.64 -37.98
C LYS A 173 8.56 -34.55 -37.16
N LEU A 174 9.04 -35.06 -36.02
CA LEU A 174 8.23 -35.86 -35.11
C LEU A 174 7.11 -35.02 -34.44
N ALA A 175 7.42 -33.81 -34.02
CA ALA A 175 6.42 -32.90 -33.48
C ALA A 175 5.32 -32.59 -34.49
N ALA A 176 5.68 -32.21 -35.72
CA ALA A 176 4.73 -31.94 -36.79
C ALA A 176 3.84 -33.16 -37.13
N LYS A 177 4.37 -34.36 -37.01
CA LYS A 177 3.63 -35.60 -37.37
C LYS A 177 2.78 -36.14 -36.25
N ARG A 178 3.17 -35.98 -34.98
CA ARG A 178 2.58 -36.74 -33.85
C ARG A 178 2.09 -35.88 -32.69
N SER A 179 2.54 -34.60 -32.60
CA SER A 179 2.09 -33.75 -31.48
C SER A 179 0.69 -33.25 -31.69
N LYS A 180 -0.11 -33.30 -30.62
CA LYS A 180 -1.44 -32.69 -30.53
C LYS A 180 -1.40 -31.20 -30.18
N ASP A 181 -0.27 -30.73 -29.72
CA ASP A 181 -0.09 -29.35 -29.32
C ASP A 181 -0.05 -28.41 -30.53
N SER A 182 -0.53 -27.19 -30.34
CA SER A 182 -0.54 -26.15 -31.39
C SER A 182 0.85 -25.81 -31.90
N SER A 183 1.90 -25.95 -31.06
CA SER A 183 3.31 -25.74 -31.42
C SER A 183 3.83 -26.78 -32.42
N SER A 184 3.10 -27.87 -32.69
CA SER A 184 3.47 -28.87 -33.67
C SER A 184 3.82 -28.26 -35.04
N LYS A 185 3.08 -27.24 -35.48
CA LYS A 185 3.29 -26.49 -36.72
C LYS A 185 4.66 -25.75 -36.76
N SER A 186 5.20 -25.42 -35.58
CA SER A 186 6.52 -24.80 -35.39
C SER A 186 7.56 -25.81 -34.92
N GLY A 187 7.34 -27.10 -35.17
CA GLY A 187 8.27 -28.15 -34.76
C GLY A 187 8.35 -28.37 -33.25
N GLY A 188 7.26 -28.04 -32.53
CA GLY A 188 7.15 -28.16 -31.09
C GLY A 188 7.77 -27.01 -30.31
N ASP A 189 8.25 -25.93 -30.94
CA ASP A 189 8.91 -24.79 -30.28
C ASP A 189 7.87 -23.96 -29.52
N LEU A 190 8.11 -23.77 -28.21
CA LEU A 190 7.26 -22.97 -27.30
C LEU A 190 7.71 -21.52 -27.18
N GLY A 191 8.83 -21.14 -27.81
CA GLY A 191 9.47 -19.87 -27.59
C GLY A 191 10.06 -19.74 -26.19
N TRP A 192 10.29 -18.49 -25.75
CA TRP A 192 10.75 -18.19 -24.40
C TRP A 192 9.56 -18.12 -23.43
N PHE A 193 9.68 -18.79 -22.29
CA PHE A 193 8.67 -18.82 -21.24
C PHE A 193 9.32 -18.86 -19.85
N THR A 194 8.55 -18.50 -18.83
CA THR A 194 8.88 -18.71 -17.41
C THR A 194 8.13 -19.91 -16.86
N LEU A 195 8.65 -20.56 -15.80
CA LEU A 195 8.07 -21.81 -15.29
C LEU A 195 6.66 -21.65 -14.72
N ASP A 196 6.32 -20.45 -14.21
CA ASP A 196 5.01 -20.11 -13.67
C ASP A 196 3.91 -20.04 -14.73
N THR A 197 4.26 -19.92 -16.01
CA THR A 197 3.31 -19.94 -17.12
C THR A 197 2.95 -21.36 -17.60
N MET A 198 3.65 -22.37 -17.07
CA MET A 198 3.50 -23.78 -17.49
C MET A 198 2.79 -24.61 -16.41
N VAL A 199 2.15 -25.70 -16.82
CA VAL A 199 1.59 -26.65 -15.86
C VAL A 199 2.68 -27.26 -15.01
N LYS A 200 2.38 -27.47 -13.72
CA LYS A 200 3.39 -27.85 -12.72
C LYS A 200 4.26 -29.05 -13.12
N PRO A 201 3.75 -30.19 -13.64
CA PRO A 201 4.60 -31.31 -14.02
C PRO A 201 5.62 -30.94 -15.12
N PHE A 202 5.20 -30.14 -16.10
CA PHE A 202 6.07 -29.67 -17.17
C PHE A 202 7.16 -28.72 -16.63
N ALA A 203 6.76 -27.75 -15.79
CA ALA A 203 7.66 -26.81 -15.16
C ALA A 203 8.72 -27.51 -14.29
N ASP A 204 8.31 -28.49 -13.48
CA ASP A 204 9.21 -29.27 -12.62
C ASP A 204 10.24 -30.06 -13.46
N ALA A 205 9.81 -30.65 -14.56
CA ALA A 205 10.71 -31.34 -15.49
C ALA A 205 11.74 -30.37 -16.10
N VAL A 206 11.29 -29.26 -16.69
CA VAL A 206 12.18 -28.25 -17.31
C VAL A 206 13.15 -27.67 -16.29
N LYS A 207 12.71 -27.43 -15.05
CA LYS A 207 13.56 -26.90 -13.96
C LYS A 207 14.76 -27.79 -13.66
N SER A 208 14.60 -29.13 -13.80
CA SER A 208 15.63 -30.09 -13.50
C SER A 208 16.57 -30.39 -14.71
N MET A 209 16.21 -29.89 -15.91
CA MET A 209 16.96 -30.15 -17.13
C MET A 209 18.09 -29.13 -17.37
N GLN A 210 19.10 -29.55 -18.11
CA GLN A 210 20.13 -28.67 -18.67
C GLN A 210 19.86 -28.39 -20.16
N PRO A 211 20.26 -27.22 -20.68
CA PRO A 211 20.17 -26.95 -22.11
C PRO A 211 20.73 -28.08 -22.97
N GLY A 212 19.99 -28.42 -24.02
CA GLY A 212 20.29 -29.55 -24.91
C GLY A 212 19.70 -30.89 -24.47
N GLN A 213 19.23 -31.03 -23.22
CA GLN A 213 18.71 -32.32 -22.74
C GLN A 213 17.28 -32.59 -23.24
N LEU A 214 17.03 -33.88 -23.48
CA LEU A 214 15.72 -34.47 -23.70
C LEU A 214 15.23 -35.12 -22.39
N THR A 215 13.95 -35.08 -22.09
CA THR A 215 13.38 -35.81 -20.94
C THR A 215 13.71 -37.32 -21.07
N GLU A 216 14.21 -37.89 -19.97
CA GLU A 216 14.52 -39.33 -19.97
C GLU A 216 13.28 -40.21 -20.03
N GLN A 217 12.24 -39.77 -19.34
CA GLN A 217 10.90 -40.33 -19.29
C GLN A 217 9.89 -39.29 -19.73
N PRO A 218 8.81 -39.67 -20.45
CA PRO A 218 7.70 -38.75 -20.73
C PRO A 218 7.06 -38.18 -19.44
N VAL A 219 6.67 -36.92 -19.48
CA VAL A 219 6.09 -36.20 -18.36
C VAL A 219 4.57 -36.17 -18.48
N GLN A 220 3.87 -36.70 -17.49
CA GLN A 220 2.41 -36.71 -17.46
C GLN A 220 1.84 -35.37 -16.96
N SER A 221 0.83 -34.86 -17.64
CA SER A 221 0.01 -33.73 -17.20
C SER A 221 -1.48 -34.00 -17.44
N GLN A 222 -2.34 -33.07 -17.08
CA GLN A 222 -3.78 -33.11 -17.39
C GLN A 222 -4.08 -33.10 -18.91
N TYR A 223 -3.12 -32.69 -19.74
CA TYR A 223 -3.26 -32.61 -21.20
C TYR A 223 -2.77 -33.84 -21.93
N GLY A 224 -2.10 -34.77 -21.26
CA GLY A 224 -1.47 -35.95 -21.83
C GLY A 224 -0.02 -36.11 -21.42
N TRP A 225 0.77 -36.74 -22.29
CA TRP A 225 2.16 -37.07 -22.08
C TRP A 225 3.07 -36.18 -22.93
N HIS A 226 4.02 -35.53 -22.29
CA HIS A 226 4.97 -34.62 -22.91
C HIS A 226 6.35 -35.27 -23.05
N VAL A 227 6.91 -35.17 -24.23
CA VAL A 227 8.34 -35.39 -24.49
C VAL A 227 8.95 -34.00 -24.68
N ILE A 228 9.88 -33.63 -23.81
CA ILE A 228 10.38 -32.23 -23.73
C ILE A 228 11.87 -32.23 -24.06
N LYS A 229 12.30 -31.27 -24.87
CA LYS A 229 13.70 -30.94 -25.11
C LYS A 229 13.93 -29.50 -24.68
N LEU A 230 14.78 -29.31 -23.68
CA LEU A 230 15.21 -27.97 -23.28
C LEU A 230 16.28 -27.48 -24.26
N GLU A 231 16.01 -26.40 -24.97
CA GLU A 231 16.97 -25.83 -25.92
C GLU A 231 17.92 -24.87 -25.23
N GLU A 232 17.36 -23.90 -24.47
CA GLU A 232 18.13 -22.84 -23.84
C GLU A 232 17.51 -22.44 -22.50
N SER A 233 18.33 -21.86 -21.62
CA SER A 233 17.86 -21.14 -20.43
C SER A 233 18.71 -19.91 -20.19
N ARG A 234 18.07 -18.80 -19.80
CA ARG A 234 18.76 -17.54 -19.52
C ARG A 234 18.19 -16.85 -18.29
N ALA A 235 18.97 -15.94 -17.70
CA ALA A 235 18.41 -14.99 -16.75
C ALA A 235 17.45 -14.03 -17.50
N THR A 236 16.36 -13.66 -16.87
CA THR A 236 15.47 -12.65 -17.43
C THR A 236 16.23 -11.34 -17.65
N ASN A 237 16.02 -10.73 -18.81
CA ASN A 237 16.68 -9.47 -19.13
C ASN A 237 16.04 -8.34 -18.30
N ALA A 238 16.77 -7.87 -17.28
CA ALA A 238 16.33 -6.75 -16.45
C ALA A 238 16.59 -5.42 -17.17
N PRO A 239 15.71 -4.41 -17.01
CA PRO A 239 16.01 -3.08 -17.51
C PRO A 239 17.29 -2.53 -16.85
N PRO A 240 18.11 -1.73 -17.55
CA PRO A 240 19.28 -1.08 -16.97
C PRO A 240 18.94 -0.31 -15.70
N PHE A 241 19.86 -0.32 -14.72
CA PHE A 241 19.66 0.35 -13.43
C PHE A 241 19.26 1.82 -13.58
N ASP A 242 19.92 2.55 -14.48
CA ASP A 242 19.68 3.99 -14.66
C ASP A 242 18.25 4.29 -15.15
N GLU A 243 17.66 3.40 -15.93
CA GLU A 243 16.28 3.54 -16.41
C GLU A 243 15.24 3.30 -15.30
N VAL A 244 15.61 2.58 -14.26
CA VAL A 244 14.70 2.20 -13.16
C VAL A 244 15.08 2.80 -11.81
N LYS A 245 16.12 3.63 -11.76
CA LYS A 245 16.68 4.21 -10.52
C LYS A 245 15.60 4.82 -9.64
N ASP A 246 14.71 5.65 -10.20
CA ASP A 246 13.64 6.30 -9.43
C ASP A 246 12.62 5.29 -8.87
N ARG A 247 12.32 4.23 -9.63
CA ARG A 247 11.44 3.14 -9.19
C ARG A 247 12.09 2.36 -8.04
N VAL A 248 13.37 2.06 -8.15
CA VAL A 248 14.14 1.43 -7.06
C VAL A 248 14.15 2.30 -5.82
N LYS A 249 14.34 3.63 -5.98
CA LYS A 249 14.29 4.58 -4.88
C LYS A 249 12.94 4.58 -4.16
N MET A 250 11.83 4.63 -4.89
CA MET A 250 10.49 4.52 -4.31
C MET A 250 10.28 3.18 -3.58
N PHE A 251 10.83 2.10 -4.10
CA PHE A 251 10.77 0.79 -3.45
C PHE A 251 11.54 0.78 -2.13
N VAL A 252 12.77 1.31 -2.11
CA VAL A 252 13.58 1.43 -0.89
C VAL A 252 12.89 2.33 0.15
N GLN A 253 12.31 3.46 -0.27
CA GLN A 253 11.52 4.33 0.62
C GLN A 253 10.38 3.55 1.29
N ARG A 254 9.59 2.83 0.50
CA ARG A 254 8.48 2.00 1.02
C ARG A 254 8.98 0.92 1.98
N LYS A 255 10.10 0.27 1.67
CA LYS A 255 10.74 -0.73 2.53
C LYS A 255 11.16 -0.12 3.87
N LYS A 256 11.77 1.08 3.87
CA LYS A 256 12.12 1.82 5.09
C LYS A 256 10.88 2.15 5.93
N LEU A 257 9.82 2.68 5.30
CA LEU A 257 8.57 2.98 6.01
C LEU A 257 7.93 1.73 6.62
N THR A 258 7.88 0.63 5.85
CA THR A 258 7.35 -0.65 6.35
C THR A 258 8.18 -1.18 7.53
N ALA A 259 9.50 -1.09 7.44
CA ALA A 259 10.37 -1.50 8.53
C ALA A 259 10.14 -0.65 9.79
N HIS A 260 10.04 0.67 9.63
CA HIS A 260 9.75 1.58 10.73
C HIS A 260 8.40 1.28 11.41
N LEU A 261 7.34 1.10 10.62
CA LEU A 261 6.02 0.73 11.17
C LEU A 261 6.07 -0.62 11.90
N ASN A 262 6.81 -1.59 11.38
CA ASN A 262 6.99 -2.88 12.03
C ASN A 262 7.74 -2.76 13.37
N GLU A 263 8.74 -1.88 13.46
CA GLU A 263 9.44 -1.63 14.73
C GLU A 263 8.51 -0.94 15.74
N LEU A 264 7.71 0.05 15.32
CA LEU A 264 6.69 0.65 16.19
C LEU A 264 5.69 -0.40 16.69
N TYR A 265 5.24 -1.29 15.79
CA TYR A 265 4.30 -2.35 16.14
C TYR A 265 4.90 -3.36 17.14
N LYS A 266 6.16 -3.75 16.95
CA LYS A 266 6.87 -4.68 17.87
C LYS A 266 7.12 -4.08 19.26
N ALA A 267 7.39 -2.76 19.32
CA ALA A 267 7.64 -2.05 20.56
C ALA A 267 6.36 -1.78 21.37
N ALA A 268 5.19 -1.85 20.76
CA ALA A 268 3.92 -1.54 21.38
C ALA A 268 3.35 -2.73 22.16
N LYS A 269 2.75 -2.46 23.32
CA LYS A 269 1.92 -3.44 24.03
C LYS A 269 0.55 -3.48 23.36
N ILE A 270 0.24 -4.59 22.68
CA ILE A 270 -0.99 -4.72 21.85
C ILE A 270 -1.85 -5.83 22.44
N GLU A 271 -3.09 -5.47 22.81
CA GLU A 271 -4.14 -6.41 23.21
C GLU A 271 -5.28 -6.34 22.19
N LYS A 272 -5.49 -7.43 21.44
CA LYS A 272 -6.58 -7.54 20.45
C LYS A 272 -7.79 -8.20 21.09
N THR A 273 -8.96 -7.59 20.88
CA THR A 273 -10.24 -8.16 21.36
C THR A 273 -10.93 -8.95 20.25
N ALA A 274 -11.76 -9.92 20.62
CA ALA A 274 -12.55 -10.72 19.67
C ALA A 274 -13.50 -9.88 18.78
N ALA A 275 -13.94 -8.72 19.27
CA ALA A 275 -14.79 -7.80 18.51
C ALA A 275 -14.13 -7.29 17.22
N ALA A 276 -12.79 -7.20 17.18
CA ALA A 276 -12.04 -6.75 16.00
C ALA A 276 -12.02 -7.79 14.85
N THR A 277 -12.33 -9.06 15.14
CA THR A 277 -12.29 -10.17 14.18
C THR A 277 -13.67 -10.76 13.89
N ALA A 278 -14.73 -10.24 14.53
CA ALA A 278 -16.10 -10.65 14.24
C ALA A 278 -16.52 -10.19 12.83
N PRO A 279 -17.24 -11.02 12.06
CA PRO A 279 -17.80 -10.58 10.78
C PRO A 279 -18.66 -9.34 10.99
N ALA A 280 -18.54 -8.35 10.10
CA ALA A 280 -19.43 -7.19 10.14
C ALA A 280 -20.88 -7.65 10.09
N ALA A 281 -21.72 -7.13 11.01
CA ALA A 281 -23.15 -7.39 10.96
C ALA A 281 -23.68 -6.95 9.57
N PRO A 282 -24.58 -7.74 8.93
CA PRO A 282 -25.14 -7.35 7.66
C PRO A 282 -25.77 -5.95 7.78
N ALA A 283 -25.45 -5.08 6.84
CA ALA A 283 -26.04 -3.73 6.80
C ALA A 283 -27.54 -3.86 6.80
N ALA A 284 -28.21 -3.12 7.70
CA ALA A 284 -29.67 -3.05 7.72
C ALA A 284 -30.17 -2.64 6.31
N PRO A 285 -31.22 -3.28 5.79
CA PRO A 285 -31.76 -2.92 4.49
C PRO A 285 -32.15 -1.43 4.49
N PRO A 286 -31.97 -0.72 3.36
CA PRO A 286 -32.35 0.69 3.27
C PRO A 286 -33.84 0.84 3.63
N VAL A 287 -34.13 1.71 4.59
CA VAL A 287 -35.49 2.05 4.95
C VAL A 287 -36.13 2.67 3.71
N ALA A 288 -37.11 1.98 3.14
CA ALA A 288 -37.88 2.49 2.01
C ALA A 288 -38.52 3.84 2.42
N PRO A 289 -38.50 4.87 1.54
CA PRO A 289 -39.17 6.12 1.84
C PRO A 289 -40.65 5.85 2.05
N ALA A 290 -41.19 6.35 3.18
CA ALA A 290 -42.60 6.26 3.51
C ALA A 290 -43.43 6.79 2.33
N ALA A 291 -44.32 5.93 1.81
CA ALA A 291 -45.23 6.31 0.75
C ALA A 291 -46.06 7.50 1.23
N ALA A 292 -46.00 8.61 0.50
CA ALA A 292 -46.85 9.75 0.71
C ALA A 292 -48.30 9.33 0.49
N GLU A 293 -49.08 9.37 1.58
CA GLU A 293 -50.52 9.10 1.61
C GLU A 293 -51.21 10.16 0.74
N LYS A 294 -51.71 9.77 -0.43
CA LYS A 294 -52.54 10.59 -1.28
C LYS A 294 -53.90 10.74 -0.56
N THR A 295 -54.13 11.86 0.09
CA THR A 295 -55.47 12.31 0.48
C THR A 295 -56.24 12.59 -0.80
N ALA A 296 -57.18 11.70 -1.12
CA ALA A 296 -58.16 11.96 -2.14
C ALA A 296 -59.17 12.93 -1.57
N ASP A 297 -59.11 14.17 -2.05
CA ASP A 297 -60.16 15.17 -1.82
C ASP A 297 -61.31 14.89 -2.78
N LYS A 298 -62.49 14.54 -2.21
CA LYS A 298 -63.79 14.42 -2.88
C LYS A 298 -64.44 15.78 -2.74
N ALA A 299 -64.50 16.55 -3.81
CA ALA A 299 -65.39 17.69 -3.91
C ALA A 299 -66.57 17.34 -4.83
N GLU A 300 -67.77 17.58 -4.32
CA GLU A 300 -69.07 17.62 -5.06
C GLU A 300 -69.08 18.69 -6.14
#